data_1fef5953ff7903f06f10e4ac0fdc73bc
#
_entry.id   1fef5953ff7903f06f10e4ac0fdc73bc
#
_cell.length_a   1.000
_cell.length_b   1.000
_cell.length_c   1.000
_cell.angle_alpha   90.00
_cell.angle_beta   90.00
_cell.angle_gamma   90.00
#
_symmetry.space_group_name_H-M   'P 1'
#
loop_
_entity.id
_entity.type
_entity.pdbx_description
1 polymer ?
#
loop_
_entity_poly.entity_id
_entity_poly.type
_entity_poly.pdbx_seq_one_letter_code
_entity_poly.pdbx_strand_id
1 'polypeptide(L)'
;MDIIDYHSHLPWSRGSNTFDASALLRDMDDNSIALRMVSALKAATVSEGNTTVLNLAGRHPDRILASAVIDPRQPDVVAYLTALLSEGIFRAIELDPMEFNFFPSEMDALDEVFDLCGQYGVVVNVFTGWGSRTMPAQWTDLVDRHPTTDLVYLHMGGPDFGYGCVDLIQPSNRIYAETSGLYELPVLRRAFASLPPERFLFGSGYPTKISACSIEVFDSLELTAAQRQALFRDNAAALLKL
;
A
#
# COMPACT_ATOMS: atom_id res chain seq x y z
N MET A 1 17.77 -12.51 -3.65
CA MET A 1 16.82 -11.72 -4.48
C MET A 1 16.57 -10.43 -3.73
N ASP A 2 16.71 -9.31 -4.40
CA ASP A 2 16.46 -8.00 -3.77
C ASP A 2 14.96 -7.74 -3.70
N ILE A 3 14.41 -7.68 -2.51
CA ILE A 3 12.97 -7.52 -2.28
C ILE A 3 12.58 -6.04 -2.36
N ILE A 4 11.45 -5.74 -3.01
CA ILE A 4 10.73 -4.48 -2.87
C ILE A 4 9.52 -4.71 -1.97
N ASP A 5 9.56 -4.14 -0.78
CA ASP A 5 8.46 -4.17 0.17
C ASP A 5 7.51 -3.00 -0.12
N TYR A 6 6.38 -3.33 -0.69
CA TYR A 6 5.43 -2.34 -1.19
C TYR A 6 4.61 -1.66 -0.09
N HIS A 7 4.47 -2.26 1.09
CA HIS A 7 3.63 -1.70 2.15
C HIS A 7 4.23 -1.88 3.54
N SER A 8 4.54 -0.77 4.16
CA SER A 8 4.99 -0.68 5.56
C SER A 8 4.73 0.71 6.14
N HIS A 9 4.86 0.83 7.44
CA HIS A 9 4.74 2.11 8.14
C HIS A 9 6.00 2.45 8.93
N LEU A 10 6.20 3.71 9.23
CA LEU A 10 7.23 4.12 10.17
C LEU A 10 6.94 3.56 11.57
N PRO A 11 7.93 2.94 12.22
CA PRO A 11 7.80 2.50 13.61
C PRO A 11 7.57 3.70 14.52
N TRP A 12 6.37 3.77 15.08
CA TRP A 12 6.01 4.86 16.00
C TRP A 12 6.24 4.45 17.44
N SER A 13 6.94 5.27 18.19
CA SER A 13 7.19 5.07 19.61
C SER A 13 6.13 5.77 20.49
N ARG A 14 5.30 4.96 21.14
CA ARG A 14 4.35 5.44 22.16
C ARG A 14 5.09 6.09 23.31
N GLY A 15 5.15 7.33 23.48
CA GLY A 15 5.78 8.02 24.60
C GLY A 15 6.78 9.10 24.21
N SER A 16 7.35 9.00 23.02
CA SER A 16 8.21 10.05 22.47
C SER A 16 7.58 10.85 21.33
N ASN A 17 6.46 10.38 20.79
CA ASN A 17 5.82 10.93 19.57
C ASN A 17 6.80 11.05 18.38
N THR A 18 7.75 10.11 18.31
CA THR A 18 8.81 10.08 17.29
C THR A 18 8.78 8.77 16.53
N PHE A 19 9.30 8.79 15.30
CA PHE A 19 9.47 7.60 14.46
C PHE A 19 10.92 7.10 14.55
N ASP A 20 11.11 5.78 14.66
CA ASP A 20 12.43 5.13 14.64
C ASP A 20 12.81 4.66 13.22
N ALA A 21 13.37 5.58 12.43
CA ALA A 21 13.86 5.26 11.09
C ALA A 21 15.02 4.25 11.10
N SER A 22 15.83 4.22 12.18
CA SER A 22 16.94 3.28 12.29
C SER A 22 16.45 1.84 12.47
N ALA A 23 15.36 1.63 13.21
CA ALA A 23 14.74 0.32 13.35
C ALA A 23 14.20 -0.19 11.99
N LEU A 24 13.59 0.70 11.21
CA LEU A 24 13.09 0.37 9.87
C LEU A 24 14.22 -0.06 8.94
N LEU A 25 15.33 0.67 8.90
CA LEU A 25 16.49 0.34 8.05
C LEU A 25 17.15 -0.97 8.48
N ARG A 26 17.29 -1.21 9.79
CA ARG A 26 17.79 -2.51 10.30
C ARG A 26 16.91 -3.67 9.88
N ASP A 27 15.59 -3.55 10.01
CA ASP A 27 14.67 -4.61 9.58
C ASP A 27 14.78 -4.89 8.07
N MET A 28 15.00 -3.86 7.25
CA MET A 28 15.27 -4.04 5.82
C MET A 28 16.54 -4.84 5.57
N ASP A 29 17.64 -4.50 6.26
CA ASP A 29 18.93 -5.19 6.10
C ASP A 29 18.83 -6.65 6.56
N ASP A 30 18.17 -6.92 7.70
CA ASP A 30 17.99 -8.26 8.27
C ASP A 30 17.13 -9.16 7.34
N ASN A 31 16.26 -8.58 6.51
CA ASN A 31 15.31 -9.32 5.65
C ASN A 31 15.62 -9.21 4.14
N SER A 32 16.78 -8.69 3.74
CA SER A 32 17.17 -8.52 2.32
C SER A 32 16.18 -7.64 1.52
N ILE A 33 15.56 -6.66 2.18
CA ILE A 33 14.67 -5.70 1.56
C ILE A 33 15.51 -4.54 1.00
N ALA A 34 15.59 -4.47 -0.31
CA ALA A 34 16.38 -3.45 -1.01
C ALA A 34 15.68 -2.09 -1.01
N LEU A 35 14.39 -2.08 -1.34
CA LEU A 35 13.53 -0.90 -1.35
C LEU A 35 12.30 -1.16 -0.49
N ARG A 36 11.84 -0.12 0.20
CA ARG A 36 10.63 -0.19 1.04
C ARG A 36 9.77 1.05 0.85
N MET A 37 8.50 0.84 0.51
CA MET A 37 7.50 1.91 0.54
C MET A 37 7.03 2.12 1.98
N VAL A 38 7.02 3.37 2.41
CA VAL A 38 6.74 3.75 3.80
C VAL A 38 5.70 4.84 3.84
N SER A 39 4.74 4.71 4.73
CA SER A 39 3.83 5.77 5.17
C SER A 39 3.94 6.04 6.68
N ALA A 40 3.33 7.12 7.16
CA ALA A 40 3.36 7.50 8.57
C ALA A 40 1.93 7.60 9.14
N LEU A 41 1.17 6.50 9.08
CA LEU A 41 -0.25 6.45 9.45
C LEU A 41 -0.52 6.87 10.91
N LYS A 42 0.42 6.63 11.83
CA LYS A 42 0.27 6.89 13.27
C LYS A 42 0.95 8.20 13.75
N ALA A 43 1.15 9.15 12.87
CA ALA A 43 1.65 10.48 13.24
C ALA A 43 0.60 11.28 14.04
N ALA A 44 1.04 12.32 14.74
CA ALA A 44 0.14 13.21 15.49
C ALA A 44 -0.81 13.97 14.54
N THR A 45 -0.31 14.35 13.37
CA THR A 45 -1.11 14.92 12.28
C THR A 45 -0.67 14.30 10.96
N VAL A 46 -1.57 14.26 9.98
CA VAL A 46 -1.29 13.79 8.61
C VAL A 46 -0.11 14.57 8.00
N SER A 47 -0.09 15.89 8.17
CA SER A 47 0.97 16.76 7.62
C SER A 47 2.34 16.46 8.22
N GLU A 48 2.45 16.28 9.54
CA GLU A 48 3.71 15.92 10.20
C GLU A 48 4.21 14.55 9.75
N GLY A 49 3.29 13.59 9.61
CA GLY A 49 3.59 12.24 9.11
C GLY A 49 4.17 12.28 7.70
N ASN A 50 3.47 12.93 6.79
CA ASN A 50 3.91 13.05 5.39
C ASN A 50 5.23 13.82 5.26
N THR A 51 5.43 14.88 6.03
CA THR A 51 6.71 15.61 6.09
C THR A 51 7.84 14.71 6.58
N THR A 52 7.59 13.85 7.56
CA THR A 52 8.58 12.90 8.08
C THR A 52 8.97 11.87 7.02
N VAL A 53 7.99 11.31 6.30
CA VAL A 53 8.24 10.36 5.21
C VAL A 53 8.99 11.02 4.05
N LEU A 54 8.60 12.22 3.66
CA LEU A 54 9.28 13.02 2.63
C LEU A 54 10.77 13.21 2.97
N ASN A 55 11.06 13.64 4.19
CA ASN A 55 12.42 13.85 4.67
C ASN A 55 13.22 12.53 4.74
N LEU A 56 12.58 11.42 5.11
CA LEU A 56 13.22 10.11 5.16
C LEU A 56 13.57 9.62 3.75
N ALA A 57 12.64 9.69 2.81
CA ALA A 57 12.88 9.32 1.42
C ALA A 57 13.98 10.19 0.77
N GLY A 58 13.99 11.50 1.04
CA GLY A 58 15.04 12.40 0.56
C GLY A 58 16.42 12.09 1.11
N ARG A 59 16.52 11.53 2.33
CA ARG A 59 17.81 11.08 2.93
C ARG A 59 18.26 9.70 2.48
N HIS A 60 17.33 8.86 2.06
CA HIS A 60 17.58 7.47 1.67
C HIS A 60 16.89 7.14 0.33
N PRO A 61 17.17 7.88 -0.77
CA PRO A 61 16.43 7.75 -2.02
C PRO A 61 16.56 6.38 -2.68
N ASP A 62 17.66 5.67 -2.40
CA ASP A 62 17.93 4.32 -2.93
C ASP A 62 17.32 3.20 -2.05
N ARG A 63 16.69 3.54 -0.93
CA ARG A 63 16.15 2.58 0.04
C ARG A 63 14.67 2.80 0.35
N ILE A 64 14.20 4.05 0.33
CA ILE A 64 12.86 4.42 0.81
C ILE A 64 12.05 5.05 -0.32
N LEU A 65 10.88 4.47 -0.55
CA LEU A 65 9.81 5.01 -1.41
C LEU A 65 8.74 5.65 -0.53
N ALA A 66 8.31 6.84 -0.87
CA ALA A 66 7.33 7.57 -0.07
C ALA A 66 5.89 7.26 -0.49
N SER A 67 5.02 6.94 0.49
CA SER A 67 3.57 6.94 0.36
C SER A 67 2.99 8.01 1.30
N ALA A 68 2.12 8.89 0.77
CA ALA A 68 1.50 9.94 1.56
C ALA A 68 0.18 9.43 2.17
N VAL A 69 0.00 9.60 3.47
CA VAL A 69 -1.31 9.37 4.11
C VAL A 69 -2.24 10.53 3.80
N ILE A 70 -3.48 10.23 3.43
CA ILE A 70 -4.50 11.23 3.10
C ILE A 70 -5.78 10.97 3.90
N ASP A 71 -6.28 12.00 4.59
CA ASP A 71 -7.61 12.00 5.20
C ASP A 71 -8.59 12.75 4.28
N PRO A 72 -9.48 12.05 3.55
CA PRO A 72 -10.38 12.67 2.58
C PRO A 72 -11.48 13.54 3.21
N ARG A 73 -11.62 13.54 4.53
CA ARG A 73 -12.60 14.36 5.27
C ARG A 73 -12.11 15.81 5.48
N GLN A 74 -10.83 16.08 5.25
CA GLN A 74 -10.30 17.42 5.42
C GLN A 74 -10.81 18.34 4.33
N PRO A 75 -11.31 19.56 4.67
CA PRO A 75 -11.92 20.45 3.68
C PRO A 75 -10.98 20.91 2.55
N ASP A 76 -9.68 20.92 2.82
CA ASP A 76 -8.61 21.36 1.91
C ASP A 76 -7.82 20.19 1.31
N VAL A 77 -8.34 18.96 1.38
CA VAL A 77 -7.61 17.74 0.99
C VAL A 77 -7.08 17.80 -0.44
N VAL A 78 -7.83 18.35 -1.38
CA VAL A 78 -7.42 18.48 -2.80
C VAL A 78 -6.24 19.43 -2.95
N ALA A 79 -6.30 20.59 -2.31
CA ALA A 79 -5.20 21.55 -2.31
C ALA A 79 -3.95 21.01 -1.61
N TYR A 80 -4.14 20.34 -0.49
CA TYR A 80 -3.07 19.67 0.26
C TYR A 80 -2.41 18.58 -0.59
N LEU A 81 -3.20 17.69 -1.20
CA LEU A 81 -2.69 16.62 -2.06
C LEU A 81 -1.94 17.20 -3.27
N THR A 82 -2.48 18.23 -3.92
CA THR A 82 -1.81 18.90 -5.04
C THR A 82 -0.42 19.41 -4.65
N ALA A 83 -0.30 20.05 -3.48
CA ALA A 83 0.97 20.52 -2.97
C ALA A 83 1.95 19.37 -2.73
N LEU A 84 1.50 18.28 -2.09
CA LEU A 84 2.35 17.10 -1.85
C LEU A 84 2.84 16.45 -3.13
N LEU A 85 1.96 16.23 -4.10
CA LEU A 85 2.32 15.56 -5.35
C LEU A 85 3.24 16.42 -6.23
N SER A 86 3.16 17.74 -6.11
CA SER A 86 4.07 18.67 -6.81
C SER A 86 5.53 18.51 -6.40
N GLU A 87 5.82 17.95 -5.23
CA GLU A 87 7.20 17.62 -4.78
C GLU A 87 7.85 16.51 -5.63
N GLY A 88 7.05 15.67 -6.32
CA GLY A 88 7.54 14.62 -7.20
C GLY A 88 8.22 13.42 -6.49
N ILE A 89 8.13 13.33 -5.16
CA ILE A 89 8.78 12.29 -4.33
C ILE A 89 7.83 11.16 -4.00
N PHE A 90 6.55 11.47 -3.75
CA PHE A 90 5.56 10.47 -3.41
C PHE A 90 5.23 9.57 -4.62
N ARG A 91 5.29 8.25 -4.42
CA ARG A 91 4.98 7.23 -5.42
C ARG A 91 3.56 6.68 -5.27
N ALA A 92 3.01 6.80 -4.08
CA ALA A 92 1.65 6.39 -3.76
C ALA A 92 1.03 7.32 -2.72
N ILE A 93 -0.29 7.26 -2.61
CA ILE A 93 -1.03 7.74 -1.44
C ILE A 93 -1.63 6.55 -0.71
N GLU A 94 -1.98 6.73 0.56
CA GLU A 94 -2.66 5.75 1.40
C GLU A 94 -3.93 6.35 2.00
N LEU A 95 -5.05 5.67 1.75
CA LEU A 95 -6.37 5.99 2.28
C LEU A 95 -6.79 4.87 3.24
N ASP A 96 -6.99 5.20 4.51
CA ASP A 96 -7.41 4.25 5.54
C ASP A 96 -8.77 4.62 6.13
N PRO A 97 -9.87 3.94 5.70
CA PRO A 97 -11.21 4.18 6.23
C PRO A 97 -11.38 3.84 7.71
N MET A 98 -10.55 2.93 8.24
CA MET A 98 -10.58 2.58 9.66
C MET A 98 -9.93 3.67 10.52
N GLU A 99 -8.76 4.14 10.12
CA GLU A 99 -8.02 5.17 10.86
C GLU A 99 -8.79 6.49 10.87
N PHE A 100 -9.32 6.90 9.72
CA PHE A 100 -10.01 8.18 9.56
C PHE A 100 -11.53 8.10 9.68
N ASN A 101 -12.09 6.93 9.96
CA ASN A 101 -13.52 6.75 10.25
C ASN A 101 -14.46 7.32 9.17
N PHE A 102 -14.27 6.90 7.91
CA PHE A 102 -15.15 7.27 6.80
C PHE A 102 -15.64 6.03 6.01
N PHE A 103 -16.67 6.21 5.23
CA PHE A 103 -17.10 5.25 4.21
C PHE A 103 -16.71 5.79 2.83
N PRO A 104 -16.00 5.03 1.99
CA PRO A 104 -15.59 5.49 0.65
C PRO A 104 -16.75 5.98 -0.21
N SER A 105 -17.90 5.30 -0.14
CA SER A 105 -19.12 5.68 -0.89
C SER A 105 -19.76 7.00 -0.46
N GLU A 106 -19.35 7.58 0.67
CA GLU A 106 -19.89 8.83 1.24
C GLU A 106 -18.89 10.00 1.11
N MET A 107 -17.77 9.81 0.39
CA MET A 107 -16.68 10.79 0.30
C MET A 107 -16.55 11.36 -1.10
N ASP A 108 -17.26 12.46 -1.39
CA ASP A 108 -17.22 13.14 -2.70
C ASP A 108 -15.81 13.58 -3.11
N ALA A 109 -14.97 13.96 -2.15
CA ALA A 109 -13.59 14.37 -2.40
C ALA A 109 -12.72 13.26 -3.05
N LEU A 110 -13.12 11.98 -2.97
CA LEU A 110 -12.36 10.89 -3.56
C LEU A 110 -12.29 10.96 -5.09
N ASP A 111 -13.31 11.49 -5.76
CA ASP A 111 -13.23 11.67 -7.22
C ASP A 111 -12.08 12.61 -7.61
N GLU A 112 -11.95 13.76 -6.94
CA GLU A 112 -10.84 14.69 -7.19
C GLU A 112 -9.49 14.11 -6.76
N VAL A 113 -9.43 13.36 -5.65
CA VAL A 113 -8.22 12.66 -5.19
C VAL A 113 -7.74 11.66 -6.23
N PHE A 114 -8.64 10.83 -6.78
CA PHE A 114 -8.29 9.85 -7.82
C PHE A 114 -7.85 10.53 -9.12
N ASP A 115 -8.52 11.60 -9.56
CA ASP A 115 -8.11 12.37 -10.74
C ASP A 115 -6.71 12.96 -10.59
N LEU A 116 -6.39 13.55 -9.43
CA LEU A 116 -5.06 14.07 -9.16
C LEU A 116 -4.01 12.97 -9.19
N CYS A 117 -4.27 11.83 -8.54
CA CYS A 117 -3.33 10.71 -8.56
C CYS A 117 -3.06 10.22 -9.99
N GLY A 118 -4.09 10.13 -10.83
CA GLY A 118 -3.95 9.79 -12.24
C GLY A 118 -3.12 10.81 -13.03
N GLN A 119 -3.35 12.10 -12.80
CA GLN A 119 -2.60 13.20 -13.44
C GLN A 119 -1.11 13.17 -13.09
N TYR A 120 -0.78 12.88 -11.84
CA TYR A 120 0.61 12.80 -11.37
C TYR A 120 1.24 11.42 -11.55
N GLY A 121 0.48 10.41 -12.00
CA GLY A 121 0.94 9.03 -12.15
C GLY A 121 1.30 8.38 -10.82
N VAL A 122 0.57 8.73 -9.76
CA VAL A 122 0.73 8.23 -8.38
C VAL A 122 -0.33 7.18 -8.10
N VAL A 123 0.06 6.08 -7.45
CA VAL A 123 -0.82 4.95 -7.15
C VAL A 123 -1.67 5.24 -5.92
N VAL A 124 -2.93 4.81 -5.93
CA VAL A 124 -3.82 4.89 -4.76
C VAL A 124 -3.82 3.57 -4.01
N ASN A 125 -3.30 3.58 -2.78
CA ASN A 125 -3.38 2.46 -1.85
C ASN A 125 -4.59 2.64 -0.95
N VAL A 126 -5.39 1.59 -0.77
CA VAL A 126 -6.57 1.61 0.10
C VAL A 126 -6.52 0.46 1.09
N PHE A 127 -6.70 0.79 2.36
CA PHE A 127 -6.78 -0.21 3.41
C PHE A 127 -8.06 -1.05 3.24
N THR A 128 -7.90 -2.38 3.19
CA THR A 128 -9.03 -3.31 3.03
C THR A 128 -8.93 -4.47 4.03
N GLY A 129 -10.08 -5.04 4.42
CA GLY A 129 -10.09 -6.35 5.06
C GLY A 129 -10.66 -6.46 6.46
N TRP A 130 -11.01 -5.36 7.13
CA TRP A 130 -11.56 -5.39 8.49
C TRP A 130 -12.82 -4.53 8.65
N GLY A 131 -13.96 -5.20 8.73
CA GLY A 131 -15.25 -4.54 8.95
C GLY A 131 -15.80 -3.78 7.73
N SER A 132 -16.96 -3.17 7.89
CA SER A 132 -17.76 -2.65 6.78
C SER A 132 -17.17 -1.44 6.04
N ARG A 133 -16.33 -0.62 6.71
CA ARG A 133 -15.71 0.55 6.06
C ARG A 133 -14.63 0.18 5.08
N THR A 134 -14.04 -1.01 5.22
CA THR A 134 -12.89 -1.46 4.45
C THR A 134 -13.22 -2.55 3.44
N MET A 135 -14.50 -2.67 3.05
CA MET A 135 -14.90 -3.61 2.01
C MET A 135 -14.29 -3.21 0.66
N PRO A 136 -13.55 -4.11 0.00
CA PRO A 136 -12.93 -3.81 -1.31
C PRO A 136 -13.92 -3.31 -2.37
N ALA A 137 -15.16 -3.82 -2.35
CA ALA A 137 -16.20 -3.45 -3.32
C ALA A 137 -16.57 -1.95 -3.30
N GLN A 138 -16.29 -1.21 -2.23
CA GLN A 138 -16.58 0.22 -2.16
C GLN A 138 -15.66 1.08 -3.04
N TRP A 139 -14.59 0.51 -3.58
CA TRP A 139 -13.58 1.21 -4.36
C TRP A 139 -13.64 0.93 -5.88
N THR A 140 -14.38 -0.11 -6.29
CA THR A 140 -14.40 -0.54 -7.69
C THR A 140 -14.96 0.53 -8.63
N ASP A 141 -16.05 1.19 -8.24
CA ASP A 141 -16.66 2.26 -9.05
C ASP A 141 -15.72 3.46 -9.26
N LEU A 142 -14.89 3.78 -8.25
CA LEU A 142 -13.87 4.83 -8.37
C LEU A 142 -12.83 4.47 -9.44
N VAL A 143 -12.32 3.23 -9.44
CA VAL A 143 -11.37 2.78 -10.47
C VAL A 143 -11.99 2.85 -11.87
N ASP A 144 -13.26 2.51 -12.01
CA ASP A 144 -13.94 2.52 -13.31
C ASP A 144 -14.15 3.95 -13.83
N ARG A 145 -14.47 4.91 -12.93
CA ARG A 145 -14.64 6.33 -13.29
C ARG A 145 -13.31 7.06 -13.56
N HIS A 146 -12.19 6.58 -12.97
CA HIS A 146 -10.87 7.21 -13.08
C HIS A 146 -9.86 6.31 -13.82
N PRO A 147 -9.95 6.20 -15.16
CA PRO A 147 -9.20 5.21 -15.95
C PRO A 147 -7.69 5.42 -16.01
N THR A 148 -7.17 6.51 -15.49
CA THR A 148 -5.73 6.82 -15.43
C THR A 148 -5.10 6.48 -14.09
N THR A 149 -5.88 6.01 -13.11
CA THR A 149 -5.44 5.76 -11.73
C THR A 149 -5.40 4.27 -11.43
N ASP A 150 -4.25 3.77 -10.98
CA ASP A 150 -4.08 2.43 -10.47
C ASP A 150 -4.43 2.36 -8.99
N LEU A 151 -5.08 1.27 -8.58
CA LEU A 151 -5.51 0.99 -7.22
C LEU A 151 -4.82 -0.23 -6.66
N VAL A 152 -4.39 -0.15 -5.40
CA VAL A 152 -3.87 -1.30 -4.66
C VAL A 152 -4.75 -1.57 -3.45
N TYR A 153 -5.31 -2.77 -3.38
CA TYR A 153 -5.96 -3.27 -2.18
C TYR A 153 -4.90 -3.75 -1.20
N LEU A 154 -4.58 -2.91 -0.23
CA LEU A 154 -3.72 -3.28 0.89
C LEU A 154 -4.37 -4.44 1.66
N HIS A 155 -3.55 -5.43 2.05
CA HIS A 155 -3.98 -6.66 2.73
C HIS A 155 -4.94 -7.55 1.92
N MET A 156 -5.13 -7.30 0.63
CA MET A 156 -5.95 -8.10 -0.29
C MET A 156 -7.30 -8.54 0.30
N GLY A 157 -8.04 -7.59 0.93
CA GLY A 157 -9.32 -7.89 1.58
C GLY A 157 -9.21 -8.57 2.94
N GLY A 158 -7.99 -8.80 3.46
CA GLY A 158 -7.71 -9.34 4.80
C GLY A 158 -8.53 -10.59 5.14
N PRO A 159 -8.78 -10.83 6.46
CA PRO A 159 -9.51 -12.01 6.88
C PRO A 159 -11.00 -11.98 6.50
N ASP A 160 -11.62 -10.78 6.42
CA ASP A 160 -13.08 -10.69 6.24
C ASP A 160 -13.52 -10.84 4.77
N PHE A 161 -12.73 -10.33 3.81
CA PHE A 161 -13.15 -10.20 2.41
C PHE A 161 -12.19 -10.83 1.39
N GLY A 162 -11.13 -11.54 1.82
CA GLY A 162 -10.07 -12.03 0.94
C GLY A 162 -10.56 -12.83 -0.27
N TYR A 163 -11.55 -13.72 -0.09
CA TYR A 163 -12.13 -14.47 -1.21
C TYR A 163 -12.85 -13.56 -2.21
N GLY A 164 -13.69 -12.63 -1.73
CA GLY A 164 -14.42 -11.68 -2.59
C GLY A 164 -13.48 -10.67 -3.25
N CYS A 165 -12.39 -10.31 -2.60
CA CYS A 165 -11.38 -9.41 -3.14
C CYS A 165 -10.75 -9.98 -4.43
N VAL A 166 -10.47 -11.29 -4.49
CA VAL A 166 -9.96 -11.97 -5.70
C VAL A 166 -10.93 -11.77 -6.87
N ASP A 167 -12.23 -11.92 -6.63
CA ASP A 167 -13.25 -11.77 -7.67
C ASP A 167 -13.38 -10.32 -8.17
N LEU A 168 -13.07 -9.32 -7.34
CA LEU A 168 -13.06 -7.90 -7.72
C LEU A 168 -11.80 -7.51 -8.50
N ILE A 169 -10.65 -8.13 -8.19
CA ILE A 169 -9.39 -7.86 -8.89
C ILE A 169 -9.38 -8.49 -10.28
N GLN A 170 -9.93 -9.71 -10.42
CA GLN A 170 -9.84 -10.51 -11.65
C GLN A 170 -10.29 -9.78 -12.93
N PRO A 171 -11.42 -9.05 -12.98
CA PRO A 171 -11.86 -8.37 -14.18
C PRO A 171 -11.10 -7.08 -14.50
N SER A 172 -10.34 -6.54 -13.54
CA SER A 172 -9.66 -5.26 -13.69
C SER A 172 -8.20 -5.45 -14.08
N ASN A 173 -7.69 -4.55 -14.95
CA ASN A 173 -6.26 -4.48 -15.25
C ASN A 173 -5.53 -3.39 -14.45
N ARG A 174 -6.21 -2.67 -13.56
CA ARG A 174 -5.71 -1.54 -12.76
C ARG A 174 -5.84 -1.74 -11.25
N ILE A 175 -6.35 -2.89 -10.80
CA ILE A 175 -6.43 -3.23 -9.38
C ILE A 175 -5.37 -4.28 -9.06
N TYR A 176 -4.59 -4.04 -8.03
CA TYR A 176 -3.51 -4.92 -7.57
C TYR A 176 -3.81 -5.45 -6.16
N ALA A 177 -3.25 -6.63 -5.86
CA ALA A 177 -3.36 -7.33 -4.59
C ALA A 177 -2.06 -7.15 -3.80
N GLU A 178 -2.07 -6.35 -2.74
CA GLU A 178 -0.94 -6.29 -1.82
C GLU A 178 -1.16 -7.29 -0.67
N THR A 179 -0.10 -8.01 -0.29
CA THR A 179 -0.20 -9.25 0.48
C THR A 179 0.15 -9.14 1.96
N SER A 180 0.44 -7.94 2.49
CA SER A 180 0.83 -7.78 3.89
C SER A 180 -0.27 -8.25 4.85
N GLY A 181 0.14 -8.93 5.91
CA GLY A 181 -0.77 -9.42 6.94
C GLY A 181 -1.72 -10.53 6.51
N LEU A 182 -1.61 -11.04 5.29
CA LEU A 182 -2.43 -12.14 4.81
C LEU A 182 -1.69 -13.47 5.02
N TYR A 183 -2.12 -14.23 6.01
CA TYR A 183 -1.55 -15.52 6.37
C TYR A 183 -2.51 -16.69 6.10
N GLU A 184 -3.70 -16.43 5.56
CA GLU A 184 -4.72 -17.40 5.21
C GLU A 184 -4.35 -18.11 3.91
N LEU A 185 -3.61 -19.22 4.01
CA LEU A 185 -3.14 -20.02 2.86
C LEU A 185 -4.25 -20.37 1.84
N PRO A 186 -5.49 -20.70 2.24
CA PRO A 186 -6.55 -20.97 1.26
C PRO A 186 -6.88 -19.76 0.38
N VAL A 187 -6.88 -18.55 0.94
CA VAL A 187 -7.10 -17.30 0.18
C VAL A 187 -5.94 -17.04 -0.77
N LEU A 188 -4.69 -17.15 -0.29
CA LEU A 188 -3.49 -16.99 -1.11
C LEU A 188 -3.47 -18.01 -2.25
N ARG A 189 -3.72 -19.30 -1.99
CA ARG A 189 -3.76 -20.34 -3.04
C ARG A 189 -4.81 -20.03 -4.11
N ARG A 190 -6.01 -19.60 -3.70
CA ARG A 190 -7.04 -19.16 -4.66
C ARG A 190 -6.56 -17.98 -5.48
N ALA A 191 -6.01 -16.96 -4.85
CA ALA A 191 -5.53 -15.77 -5.52
C ALA A 191 -4.47 -16.12 -6.58
N PHE A 192 -3.42 -16.86 -6.21
CA PHE A 192 -2.35 -17.25 -7.14
C PHE A 192 -2.81 -18.23 -8.24
N ALA A 193 -3.91 -18.95 -8.05
CA ALA A 193 -4.52 -19.79 -9.08
C ALA A 193 -5.44 -19.02 -10.04
N SER A 194 -5.97 -17.86 -9.62
CA SER A 194 -7.04 -17.14 -10.35
C SER A 194 -6.59 -15.82 -10.95
N LEU A 195 -5.63 -15.14 -10.31
CA LEU A 195 -5.16 -13.83 -10.76
C LEU A 195 -3.87 -13.97 -11.59
N PRO A 196 -3.68 -13.11 -12.59
CA PRO A 196 -2.42 -13.02 -13.31
C PRO A 196 -1.25 -12.69 -12.36
N PRO A 197 -0.06 -13.27 -12.56
CA PRO A 197 1.08 -13.07 -11.66
C PRO A 197 1.48 -11.61 -11.44
N GLU A 198 1.27 -10.76 -12.44
CA GLU A 198 1.58 -9.32 -12.41
C GLU A 198 0.67 -8.50 -11.49
N ARG A 199 -0.34 -9.11 -10.88
CA ARG A 199 -1.27 -8.43 -9.97
C ARG A 199 -0.82 -8.41 -8.51
N PHE A 200 0.19 -9.17 -8.16
CA PHE A 200 0.61 -9.32 -6.77
C PHE A 200 1.75 -8.38 -6.39
N LEU A 201 1.62 -7.76 -5.24
CA LEU A 201 2.64 -6.92 -4.64
C LEU A 201 2.97 -7.48 -3.25
N PHE A 202 4.23 -7.68 -2.97
CA PHE A 202 4.68 -8.06 -1.65
C PHE A 202 4.69 -6.86 -0.71
N GLY A 203 4.09 -6.99 0.46
CA GLY A 203 4.25 -6.07 1.57
C GLY A 203 4.51 -6.80 2.88
N SER A 204 5.38 -6.24 3.71
CA SER A 204 5.68 -6.82 5.01
C SER A 204 4.63 -6.48 6.06
N GLY A 205 4.00 -5.31 5.97
CA GLY A 205 3.17 -4.74 7.04
C GLY A 205 3.96 -4.31 8.27
N TYR A 206 5.27 -4.13 8.15
CA TYR A 206 6.13 -3.64 9.21
C TYR A 206 5.66 -2.25 9.70
N PRO A 207 5.70 -1.92 11.00
CA PRO A 207 6.18 -2.73 12.13
C PRO A 207 5.07 -3.54 12.82
N THR A 208 3.84 -3.50 12.34
CA THR A 208 2.73 -4.26 12.97
C THR A 208 2.84 -5.76 12.72
N LYS A 209 3.56 -6.16 11.69
CA LYS A 209 3.91 -7.53 11.34
C LYS A 209 5.42 -7.71 11.34
N ILE A 210 5.87 -8.97 11.44
CA ILE A 210 7.27 -9.35 11.39
C ILE A 210 7.64 -9.62 9.92
N SER A 211 8.59 -8.86 9.36
CA SER A 211 8.96 -8.95 7.94
C SER A 211 9.36 -10.37 7.53
N ALA A 212 10.16 -11.06 8.35
CA ALA A 212 10.54 -12.45 8.09
C ALA A 212 9.33 -13.37 7.94
N CYS A 213 8.33 -13.29 8.85
CA CYS A 213 7.11 -14.08 8.76
C CYS A 213 6.29 -13.78 7.50
N SER A 214 6.23 -12.50 7.11
CA SER A 214 5.53 -12.10 5.90
C SER A 214 6.21 -12.62 4.62
N ILE A 215 7.53 -12.82 4.64
CA ILE A 215 8.28 -13.45 3.55
C ILE A 215 8.08 -14.97 3.56
N GLU A 216 8.22 -15.61 4.72
CA GLU A 216 8.18 -17.07 4.89
C GLU A 216 6.82 -17.69 4.54
N VAL A 217 5.72 -16.94 4.67
CA VAL A 217 4.39 -17.47 4.33
C VAL A 217 4.34 -17.97 2.87
N PHE A 218 5.10 -17.34 1.98
CA PHE A 218 5.15 -17.74 0.56
C PHE A 218 5.97 -19.01 0.30
N ASP A 219 6.76 -19.49 1.26
CA ASP A 219 7.44 -20.79 1.18
C ASP A 219 6.45 -21.96 1.35
N SER A 220 5.28 -21.68 1.95
CA SER A 220 4.17 -22.62 2.07
C SER A 220 3.31 -22.72 0.79
N LEU A 221 3.62 -21.92 -0.22
CA LEU A 221 2.97 -21.92 -1.53
C LEU A 221 3.94 -22.46 -2.58
N GLU A 222 3.46 -23.32 -3.46
CA GLU A 222 4.26 -23.89 -4.56
C GLU A 222 4.44 -22.88 -5.70
N LEU A 223 5.00 -21.69 -5.39
CA LEU A 223 5.25 -20.66 -6.39
C LEU A 223 6.47 -21.01 -7.24
N THR A 224 6.34 -20.85 -8.55
CA THR A 224 7.49 -20.91 -9.45
C THR A 224 8.49 -19.78 -9.17
N ALA A 225 9.73 -19.93 -9.60
CA ALA A 225 10.74 -18.87 -9.47
C ALA A 225 10.30 -17.55 -10.12
N ALA A 226 9.61 -17.64 -11.28
CA ALA A 226 9.06 -16.45 -11.97
C ALA A 226 7.96 -15.77 -11.15
N GLN A 227 7.04 -16.52 -10.55
CA GLN A 227 6.01 -15.96 -9.67
C GLN A 227 6.60 -15.30 -8.42
N ARG A 228 7.61 -15.93 -7.81
CA ARG A 228 8.32 -15.34 -6.66
C ARG A 228 9.03 -14.04 -7.06
N GLN A 229 9.72 -14.03 -8.18
CA GLN A 229 10.40 -12.83 -8.69
C GLN A 229 9.40 -11.71 -8.99
N ALA A 230 8.28 -12.01 -9.63
CA ALA A 230 7.20 -11.06 -9.91
C ALA A 230 6.63 -10.46 -8.60
N LEU A 231 6.24 -11.32 -7.64
CA LEU A 231 5.67 -10.91 -6.35
C LEU A 231 6.62 -10.01 -5.55
N PHE A 232 7.87 -10.46 -5.39
CA PHE A 232 8.81 -9.80 -4.47
C PHE A 232 9.52 -8.59 -5.07
N ARG A 233 9.46 -8.39 -6.41
CA ARG A 233 10.21 -7.30 -7.04
C ARG A 233 9.55 -6.71 -8.28
N ASP A 234 9.38 -7.52 -9.34
CA ASP A 234 9.20 -6.99 -10.69
C ASP A 234 7.87 -6.22 -10.83
N ASN A 235 6.80 -6.70 -10.20
CA ASN A 235 5.50 -6.05 -10.25
C ASN A 235 5.52 -4.67 -9.57
N ALA A 236 6.12 -4.57 -8.40
CA ALA A 236 6.27 -3.29 -7.71
C ALA A 236 7.16 -2.32 -8.52
N ALA A 237 8.25 -2.81 -9.09
CA ALA A 237 9.13 -2.01 -9.94
C ALA A 237 8.39 -1.49 -11.19
N ALA A 238 7.58 -2.34 -11.85
CA ALA A 238 6.80 -1.96 -13.02
C ALA A 238 5.72 -0.93 -12.68
N LEU A 239 4.93 -1.18 -11.61
CA LEU A 239 3.85 -0.29 -11.18
C LEU A 239 4.38 1.10 -10.78
N LEU A 240 5.50 1.15 -10.06
CA LEU A 240 6.09 2.38 -9.54
C LEU A 240 7.09 3.04 -10.52
N LYS A 241 7.32 2.43 -11.69
CA LYS A 241 8.22 2.93 -12.76
C LYS A 241 9.65 3.18 -12.23
N LEU A 242 10.22 2.18 -11.51
CA LEU A 242 11.55 2.21 -10.90
C LEU A 242 12.65 1.79 -11.88
#